data_52c468f44ef39b8849c21016f41ca8c6
#
_entry.id   52c468f44ef39b8849c21016f41ca8c6
#
_cell.length_a   1.000
_cell.length_b   1.000
_cell.length_c   1.000
_cell.angle_alpha   90.00
_cell.angle_beta   90.00
_cell.angle_gamma   90.00
#
_symmetry.space_group_name_H-M   'P 1'
#
loop_
_entity.id
_entity.type
_entity.pdbx_description
1 polymer ?
#
loop_
_entity_poly.entity_id
_entity_poly.type
_entity_poly.pdbx_seq_one_letter_code
_entity_poly.pdbx_strand_id
1 'polypeptide(L)'
;LIEGGVFTMGRTEQDVMFDWNSRAAKVTVGSFYLDKSEVTNLHWLEYINWMKRVYHKTYPHVYKKSLPDTLAWRKALGYREKYVEYYLRHPSYNDYPVVGVSWLQANEFCKWRTDRVNEGILVREGILKWHFADLYNEKDGDIGAVNNKDFDKKFQSKPENMFSTENYLNGNYTI
;
A
#
# COMPACT_ATOMS: atom_id res chain seq x y z
N LEU A 1 11.45 -6.08 -13.00
CA LEU A 1 11.92 -4.93 -13.77
C LEU A 1 11.36 -4.99 -15.18
N ILE A 2 10.81 -3.90 -15.66
CA ILE A 2 10.42 -3.67 -17.07
C ILE A 2 11.42 -2.69 -17.65
N GLU A 3 12.05 -3.06 -18.76
CA GLU A 3 13.04 -2.20 -19.42
C GLU A 3 12.33 -1.01 -20.07
N GLY A 4 12.99 0.15 -19.99
CA GLY A 4 12.52 1.36 -20.62
C GLY A 4 12.60 1.29 -22.15
N GLY A 5 11.78 2.06 -22.83
CA GLY A 5 11.73 2.08 -24.28
C GLY A 5 10.86 3.19 -24.84
N VAL A 6 10.79 3.23 -26.15
CA VAL A 6 9.92 4.17 -26.89
C VAL A 6 8.77 3.38 -27.50
N PHE A 7 7.56 3.82 -27.26
CA PHE A 7 6.38 3.25 -27.90
C PHE A 7 5.49 4.35 -28.51
N THR A 8 4.66 3.96 -29.45
CA THR A 8 3.70 4.86 -30.06
C THR A 8 2.35 4.71 -29.36
N MET A 9 1.90 5.78 -28.73
CA MET A 9 0.59 5.87 -28.08
C MET A 9 -0.39 6.59 -28.99
N GLY A 10 -1.63 6.14 -29.00
CA GLY A 10 -2.68 6.70 -29.83
C GLY A 10 -3.07 5.78 -31.00
N ARG A 11 -3.93 6.28 -31.85
CA ARG A 11 -4.45 5.51 -32.99
C ARG A 11 -3.40 5.40 -34.05
N THR A 12 -2.98 4.19 -34.40
CA THR A 12 -2.00 3.90 -35.47
C THR A 12 -2.65 3.45 -36.77
N GLU A 13 -3.93 3.08 -36.70
CA GLU A 13 -4.73 2.69 -37.86
C GLU A 13 -5.47 3.91 -38.47
N GLN A 14 -5.94 3.76 -39.70
CA GLN A 14 -6.71 4.83 -40.37
C GLN A 14 -7.95 5.18 -39.55
N ASP A 15 -8.11 6.47 -39.28
CA ASP A 15 -9.29 7.02 -38.62
C ASP A 15 -10.42 7.18 -39.65
N VAL A 16 -11.26 6.16 -39.76
CA VAL A 16 -12.37 6.11 -40.71
C VAL A 16 -13.39 7.23 -40.45
N MET A 17 -13.50 7.71 -39.22
CA MET A 17 -14.43 8.75 -38.80
C MET A 17 -13.84 10.16 -38.92
N PHE A 18 -12.55 10.28 -39.18
CA PHE A 18 -11.80 11.55 -39.22
C PHE A 18 -11.95 12.43 -37.98
N ASP A 19 -12.10 11.81 -36.81
CA ASP A 19 -12.28 12.53 -35.54
C ASP A 19 -11.03 13.26 -35.07
N TRP A 20 -9.83 12.83 -35.48
CA TRP A 20 -8.51 13.39 -35.13
C TRP A 20 -8.25 13.56 -33.64
N ASN A 21 -9.02 12.89 -32.80
CA ASN A 21 -9.01 13.03 -31.34
C ASN A 21 -7.93 12.20 -30.63
N SER A 22 -7.28 11.27 -31.34
CA SER A 22 -6.24 10.39 -30.79
C SER A 22 -5.08 10.22 -31.79
N ARG A 23 -4.29 11.29 -31.98
CA ARG A 23 -3.11 11.27 -32.85
C ARG A 23 -2.02 10.38 -32.28
N ALA A 24 -1.33 9.67 -33.17
CA ALA A 24 -0.16 8.88 -32.79
C ALA A 24 0.97 9.77 -32.26
N ALA A 25 1.43 9.54 -31.05
CA ALA A 25 2.55 10.24 -30.43
C ALA A 25 3.58 9.24 -29.90
N LYS A 26 4.86 9.51 -30.14
CA LYS A 26 5.95 8.72 -29.54
C LYS A 26 6.16 9.15 -28.09
N VAL A 27 6.12 8.18 -27.18
CA VAL A 27 6.33 8.39 -25.75
C VAL A 27 7.52 7.54 -25.30
N THR A 28 8.45 8.16 -24.60
CA THR A 28 9.59 7.46 -23.98
C THR A 28 9.27 7.19 -22.53
N VAL A 29 9.40 5.94 -22.10
CA VAL A 29 9.20 5.51 -20.72
C VAL A 29 10.53 4.98 -20.18
N GLY A 30 10.94 5.44 -19.00
CA GLY A 30 12.10 4.89 -18.28
C GLY A 30 11.83 3.47 -17.79
N SER A 31 12.89 2.76 -17.40
CA SER A 31 12.75 1.45 -16.75
C SER A 31 12.01 1.58 -15.44
N PHE A 32 11.14 0.64 -15.12
CA PHE A 32 10.35 0.63 -13.89
C PHE A 32 10.10 -0.78 -13.36
N TYR A 33 9.73 -0.87 -12.09
CA TYR A 33 9.30 -2.12 -11.47
C TYR A 33 7.79 -2.23 -11.52
N LEU A 34 7.30 -3.38 -11.91
CA LEU A 34 5.88 -3.73 -11.90
C LEU A 34 5.71 -5.04 -11.14
N ASP A 35 4.68 -5.12 -10.33
CA ASP A 35 4.32 -6.37 -9.65
C ASP A 35 3.90 -7.42 -10.68
N LYS A 36 4.20 -8.68 -10.39
CA LYS A 36 3.82 -9.81 -11.24
C LYS A 36 2.33 -10.11 -11.17
N SER A 37 1.72 -9.78 -10.05
CA SER A 37 0.31 -10.01 -9.74
C SER A 37 -0.32 -8.77 -9.12
N GLU A 38 -1.63 -8.73 -9.09
CA GLU A 38 -2.40 -7.71 -8.40
C GLU A 38 -2.11 -7.69 -6.91
N VAL A 39 -2.32 -6.53 -6.26
CA VAL A 39 -2.21 -6.39 -4.81
C VAL A 39 -3.30 -7.20 -4.14
N THR A 40 -2.92 -8.11 -3.25
CA THR A 40 -3.84 -9.02 -2.57
C THR A 40 -4.53 -8.38 -1.36
N ASN A 41 -5.63 -8.99 -0.91
CA ASN A 41 -6.30 -8.60 0.32
C ASN A 41 -5.36 -8.64 1.53
N LEU A 42 -4.46 -9.63 1.59
CA LEU A 42 -3.47 -9.75 2.67
C LEU A 42 -2.55 -8.52 2.72
N HIS A 43 -1.95 -8.15 1.58
CA HIS A 43 -1.09 -6.97 1.50
C HIS A 43 -1.83 -5.68 1.89
N TRP A 44 -3.11 -5.58 1.49
CA TRP A 44 -3.93 -4.43 1.87
C TRP A 44 -4.28 -4.41 3.36
N LEU A 45 -4.53 -5.57 3.97
CA LEU A 45 -4.75 -5.69 5.41
C LEU A 45 -3.50 -5.34 6.23
N GLU A 46 -2.30 -5.69 5.76
CA GLU A 46 -1.03 -5.26 6.36
C GLU A 46 -0.93 -3.73 6.37
N TYR A 47 -1.23 -3.10 5.23
CA TYR A 47 -1.28 -1.64 5.12
C TYR A 47 -2.30 -1.02 6.08
N ILE A 48 -3.53 -1.53 6.13
CA ILE A 48 -4.57 -1.06 7.06
C ILE A 48 -4.12 -1.20 8.52
N ASN A 49 -3.52 -2.32 8.88
CA ASN A 49 -3.02 -2.55 10.23
C ASN A 49 -1.92 -1.55 10.60
N TRP A 50 -1.00 -1.29 9.67
CA TRP A 50 0.03 -0.29 9.88
C TRP A 50 -0.58 1.11 10.05
N MET A 51 -1.51 1.51 9.16
CA MET A 51 -2.22 2.79 9.24
C MET A 51 -3.00 2.94 10.56
N LYS A 52 -3.64 1.86 11.03
CA LYS A 52 -4.33 1.83 12.32
C LYS A 52 -3.36 2.09 13.48
N ARG A 53 -2.21 1.41 13.49
CA ARG A 53 -1.22 1.54 14.56
C ARG A 53 -0.63 2.94 14.64
N VAL A 54 -0.34 3.55 13.50
CA VAL A 54 0.34 4.85 13.42
C VAL A 54 -0.65 6.01 13.56
N TYR A 55 -1.78 5.96 12.86
CA TYR A 55 -2.64 7.14 12.70
C TYR A 55 -3.94 7.10 13.50
N HIS A 56 -4.38 5.95 14.00
CA HIS A 56 -5.72 5.83 14.58
C HIS A 56 -6.00 6.82 15.73
N LYS A 57 -5.03 7.12 16.58
CA LYS A 57 -5.19 8.05 17.70
C LYS A 57 -5.01 9.51 17.29
N THR A 58 -3.98 9.80 16.52
CA THR A 58 -3.60 11.19 16.20
C THR A 58 -4.41 11.73 15.02
N TYR A 59 -4.61 10.91 13.98
CA TYR A 59 -5.30 11.29 12.76
C TYR A 59 -6.28 10.21 12.29
N PRO A 60 -7.38 9.96 13.02
CA PRO A 60 -8.30 8.84 12.75
C PRO A 60 -8.94 8.91 11.36
N HIS A 61 -9.02 10.11 10.77
CA HIS A 61 -9.54 10.29 9.42
C HIS A 61 -8.63 9.68 8.34
N VAL A 62 -7.31 9.67 8.56
CA VAL A 62 -6.33 9.07 7.64
C VAL A 62 -6.53 7.55 7.60
N TYR A 63 -6.63 6.93 8.78
CA TYR A 63 -6.95 5.50 8.87
C TYR A 63 -8.28 5.16 8.20
N LYS A 64 -9.34 5.96 8.46
CA LYS A 64 -10.65 5.72 7.84
C LYS A 64 -10.61 5.80 6.31
N LYS A 65 -9.81 6.71 5.76
CA LYS A 65 -9.62 6.85 4.31
C LYS A 65 -8.85 5.70 3.66
N SER A 66 -8.09 4.91 4.42
CA SER A 66 -7.37 3.74 3.90
C SER A 66 -8.24 2.49 3.75
N LEU A 67 -9.46 2.50 4.33
CA LEU A 67 -10.38 1.37 4.25
C LEU A 67 -11.01 1.26 2.86
N PRO A 68 -11.01 0.07 2.24
CA PRO A 68 -11.70 -0.15 0.97
C PRO A 68 -13.21 -0.02 1.09
N ASP A 69 -13.86 0.37 0.01
CA ASP A 69 -15.33 0.37 -0.09
C ASP A 69 -15.86 -1.05 -0.31
N THR A 70 -16.26 -1.71 0.77
CA THR A 70 -16.84 -3.06 0.70
C THR A 70 -18.20 -3.08 0.01
N LEU A 71 -18.89 -1.94 -0.08
CA LEU A 71 -20.19 -1.83 -0.77
C LEU A 71 -20.04 -1.86 -2.30
N ALA A 72 -18.81 -1.81 -2.82
CA ALA A 72 -18.54 -1.98 -4.25
C ALA A 72 -19.20 -3.26 -4.81
N TRP A 73 -19.34 -4.31 -4.00
CA TRP A 73 -19.99 -5.57 -4.38
C TRP A 73 -21.49 -5.44 -4.62
N ARG A 74 -22.15 -4.44 -4.05
CA ARG A 74 -23.60 -4.19 -4.27
C ARG A 74 -23.90 -3.49 -5.59
N LYS A 75 -22.90 -2.86 -6.22
CA LYS A 75 -23.08 -2.13 -7.50
C LYS A 75 -23.35 -3.06 -8.68
N ALA A 76 -23.03 -4.35 -8.58
CA ALA A 76 -23.32 -5.33 -9.61
C ALA A 76 -24.73 -5.93 -9.42
N LEU A 77 -25.45 -6.13 -10.52
CA LEU A 77 -26.73 -6.86 -10.53
C LEU A 77 -26.50 -8.31 -10.07
N GLY A 78 -26.86 -8.60 -8.83
CA GLY A 78 -26.73 -9.93 -8.25
C GLY A 78 -26.60 -9.90 -6.74
N TYR A 79 -27.05 -10.96 -6.07
CA TYR A 79 -26.94 -11.10 -4.62
C TYR A 79 -25.50 -11.44 -4.24
N ARG A 80 -24.73 -10.45 -3.77
CA ARG A 80 -23.30 -10.57 -3.40
C ARG A 80 -23.02 -10.15 -1.96
N GLU A 81 -24.02 -10.16 -1.07
CA GLU A 81 -23.87 -9.73 0.34
C GLU A 81 -22.77 -10.49 1.08
N LYS A 82 -22.54 -11.76 0.79
CA LYS A 82 -21.46 -12.54 1.39
C LYS A 82 -20.08 -11.92 1.11
N TYR A 83 -19.86 -11.34 -0.07
CA TYR A 83 -18.58 -10.69 -0.39
C TYR A 83 -18.41 -9.34 0.30
N VAL A 84 -19.53 -8.60 0.52
CA VAL A 84 -19.48 -7.36 1.29
C VAL A 84 -18.91 -7.59 2.69
N GLU A 85 -19.27 -8.69 3.31
CA GLU A 85 -18.89 -9.00 4.69
C GLU A 85 -17.54 -9.73 4.76
N TYR A 86 -17.34 -10.74 3.92
CA TYR A 86 -16.26 -11.71 4.09
C TYR A 86 -15.06 -11.50 3.16
N TYR A 87 -15.22 -10.90 1.98
CA TYR A 87 -14.18 -10.87 0.96
C TYR A 87 -12.84 -10.27 1.43
N LEU A 88 -12.88 -9.17 2.17
CA LEU A 88 -11.65 -8.56 2.70
C LEU A 88 -11.15 -9.23 3.99
N ARG A 89 -12.06 -9.87 4.75
CA ARG A 89 -11.76 -10.27 6.13
C ARG A 89 -11.51 -11.75 6.33
N HIS A 90 -12.02 -12.58 5.43
CA HIS A 90 -11.94 -14.02 5.58
C HIS A 90 -10.62 -14.56 5.00
N PRO A 91 -9.87 -15.41 5.73
CA PRO A 91 -8.56 -15.92 5.30
C PRO A 91 -8.54 -16.60 3.93
N SER A 92 -9.64 -17.24 3.52
CA SER A 92 -9.74 -17.89 2.20
C SER A 92 -9.60 -16.92 1.03
N TYR A 93 -9.76 -15.62 1.24
CA TYR A 93 -9.61 -14.59 0.21
C TYR A 93 -8.33 -13.76 0.35
N ASN A 94 -7.41 -14.17 1.23
CA ASN A 94 -6.17 -13.40 1.46
C ASN A 94 -5.35 -13.21 0.19
N ASP A 95 -5.26 -14.23 -0.66
CA ASP A 95 -4.49 -14.20 -1.90
C ASP A 95 -5.26 -13.67 -3.11
N TYR A 96 -6.52 -13.29 -2.90
CA TYR A 96 -7.35 -12.68 -3.94
C TYR A 96 -7.08 -11.17 -4.05
N PRO A 97 -7.25 -10.56 -5.24
CA PRO A 97 -6.99 -9.15 -5.43
C PRO A 97 -7.91 -8.27 -4.57
N VAL A 98 -7.37 -7.18 -4.05
CA VAL A 98 -8.17 -6.21 -3.29
C VAL A 98 -9.18 -5.50 -4.19
N VAL A 99 -10.40 -5.32 -3.70
CA VAL A 99 -11.52 -4.69 -4.42
C VAL A 99 -12.06 -3.52 -3.61
N GLY A 100 -12.64 -2.53 -4.31
CA GLY A 100 -13.23 -1.34 -3.67
C GLY A 100 -12.21 -0.28 -3.28
N VAL A 101 -11.07 -0.24 -3.95
CA VAL A 101 -10.00 0.76 -3.75
C VAL A 101 -10.10 1.85 -4.79
N SER A 102 -9.98 3.10 -4.36
CA SER A 102 -9.87 4.25 -5.25
C SER A 102 -8.44 4.44 -5.75
N TRP A 103 -8.28 5.22 -6.83
CA TRP A 103 -6.96 5.58 -7.36
C TRP A 103 -6.07 6.28 -6.32
N LEU A 104 -6.65 7.18 -5.50
CA LEU A 104 -5.92 7.86 -4.42
C LEU A 104 -5.42 6.88 -3.37
N GLN A 105 -6.26 5.93 -2.95
CA GLN A 105 -5.86 4.90 -2.00
C GLN A 105 -4.74 4.01 -2.56
N ALA A 106 -4.82 3.66 -3.85
CA ALA A 106 -3.78 2.88 -4.51
C ALA A 106 -2.43 3.63 -4.53
N ASN A 107 -2.43 4.94 -4.82
CA ASN A 107 -1.23 5.76 -4.77
C ASN A 107 -0.64 5.84 -3.35
N GLU A 108 -1.46 6.05 -2.33
CA GLU A 108 -1.00 6.09 -0.94
C GLU A 108 -0.43 4.74 -0.49
N PHE A 109 -1.03 3.63 -0.93
CA PHE A 109 -0.48 2.29 -0.72
C PHE A 109 0.91 2.15 -1.38
N CYS A 110 1.07 2.61 -2.61
CA CYS A 110 2.36 2.54 -3.32
C CYS A 110 3.44 3.35 -2.61
N LYS A 111 3.12 4.55 -2.13
CA LYS A 111 4.04 5.38 -1.33
C LYS A 111 4.42 4.66 -0.04
N TRP A 112 3.44 4.20 0.72
CA TRP A 112 3.65 3.45 1.94
C TRP A 112 4.56 2.23 1.72
N ARG A 113 4.29 1.43 0.67
CA ARG A 113 5.10 0.26 0.35
C ARG A 113 6.54 0.65 0.00
N THR A 114 6.72 1.70 -0.78
CA THR A 114 8.04 2.25 -1.11
C THR A 114 8.81 2.63 0.15
N ASP A 115 8.18 3.34 1.07
CA ASP A 115 8.79 3.74 2.32
C ASP A 115 9.20 2.52 3.17
N ARG A 116 8.33 1.52 3.28
CA ARG A 116 8.64 0.28 4.04
C ARG A 116 9.76 -0.52 3.42
N VAL A 117 9.82 -0.63 2.10
CA VAL A 117 10.90 -1.33 1.39
C VAL A 117 12.22 -0.61 1.57
N ASN A 118 12.26 0.71 1.37
CA ASN A 118 13.48 1.50 1.53
C ASN A 118 13.97 1.50 2.97
N GLU A 119 13.09 1.63 3.96
CA GLU A 119 13.42 1.48 5.37
C GLU A 119 14.07 0.11 5.64
N GLY A 120 13.47 -0.97 5.15
CA GLY A 120 14.02 -2.32 5.30
C GLY A 120 15.40 -2.49 4.64
N ILE A 121 15.65 -1.85 3.51
CA ILE A 121 16.98 -1.85 2.86
C ILE A 121 17.99 -1.10 3.73
N LEU A 122 17.66 0.11 4.19
CA LEU A 122 18.55 0.93 5.01
C LEU A 122 18.87 0.28 6.36
N VAL A 123 17.93 -0.43 6.93
CA VAL A 123 18.15 -1.21 8.16
C VAL A 123 19.08 -2.39 7.90
N ARG A 124 18.86 -3.13 6.80
CA ARG A 124 19.72 -4.25 6.42
C ARG A 124 21.16 -3.81 6.16
N GLU A 125 21.37 -2.64 5.58
CA GLU A 125 22.69 -2.03 5.35
C GLU A 125 23.28 -1.39 6.63
N GLY A 126 22.57 -1.45 7.77
CA GLY A 126 23.05 -0.91 9.05
C GLY A 126 23.02 0.62 9.15
N ILE A 127 22.37 1.31 8.23
CA ILE A 127 22.28 2.78 8.22
C ILE A 127 21.19 3.24 9.20
N LEU A 128 20.07 2.55 9.23
CA LEU A 128 18.97 2.80 10.17
C LEU A 128 18.82 1.67 11.18
N LYS A 129 18.38 2.01 12.37
CA LYS A 129 17.90 1.02 13.36
C LYS A 129 16.41 0.80 13.16
N TRP A 130 15.96 -0.46 13.30
CA TRP A 130 14.53 -0.73 13.32
C TRP A 130 13.86 0.02 14.47
N HIS A 131 12.91 0.89 14.18
CA HIS A 131 12.04 1.43 15.22
C HIS A 131 11.23 0.34 15.94
N PHE A 132 11.07 -0.81 15.30
CA PHE A 132 10.43 -1.99 15.86
C PHE A 132 11.39 -2.93 16.60
N ALA A 133 12.72 -2.71 16.55
CA ALA A 133 13.65 -3.50 17.35
C ALA A 133 13.45 -3.30 18.85
N ASP A 134 12.98 -2.12 19.26
CA ASP A 134 12.53 -1.88 20.65
C ASP A 134 11.24 -2.64 21.01
N LEU A 135 10.57 -3.24 20.03
CA LEU A 135 9.36 -4.05 20.22
C LEU A 135 9.66 -5.49 20.63
N TYR A 136 10.86 -5.97 20.30
CA TYR A 136 11.36 -7.27 20.71
C TYR A 136 12.37 -7.06 21.82
N ASN A 137 11.90 -6.82 23.04
CA ASN A 137 12.75 -7.04 24.19
C ASN A 137 13.06 -8.54 24.22
N GLU A 138 14.31 -8.89 23.98
CA GLU A 138 14.84 -10.27 24.07
C GLU A 138 14.59 -10.97 25.43
N LYS A 139 13.99 -10.27 26.39
CA LYS A 139 13.69 -10.80 27.74
C LYS A 139 12.34 -11.50 27.84
N ASP A 140 11.42 -11.27 26.91
CA ASP A 140 10.11 -11.94 26.91
C ASP A 140 10.06 -12.92 25.72
N GLY A 141 10.77 -14.03 25.84
CA GLY A 141 10.81 -15.13 24.87
C GLY A 141 9.47 -15.86 24.67
N ASP A 142 8.36 -15.22 24.92
CA ASP A 142 7.01 -15.79 24.80
C ASP A 142 6.17 -14.98 23.80
N ILE A 143 6.22 -15.41 22.54
CA ILE A 143 5.39 -14.88 21.43
C ILE A 143 3.90 -15.25 21.63
N GLY A 144 3.57 -15.99 22.68
CA GLY A 144 2.28 -16.71 22.80
C GLY A 144 1.10 -15.95 23.36
N ALA A 145 1.25 -14.80 24.01
CA ALA A 145 0.14 -14.21 24.75
C ALA A 145 0.18 -12.69 24.91
N VAL A 146 0.53 -11.94 23.90
CA VAL A 146 0.35 -10.49 23.96
C VAL A 146 -1.13 -10.18 23.72
N ASN A 147 -1.85 -9.85 24.78
CA ASN A 147 -3.21 -9.34 24.70
C ASN A 147 -3.25 -8.14 23.75
N ASN A 148 -4.09 -8.18 22.71
CA ASN A 148 -4.24 -7.11 21.72
C ASN A 148 -4.40 -5.71 22.34
N LYS A 149 -4.94 -5.59 23.54
CA LYS A 149 -5.10 -4.33 24.27
C LYS A 149 -3.80 -3.75 24.81
N ASP A 150 -2.85 -4.59 25.22
CA ASP A 150 -1.54 -4.16 25.74
C ASP A 150 -0.56 -3.90 24.60
N PHE A 151 -0.70 -4.64 23.50
CA PHE A 151 -0.01 -4.39 22.24
C PHE A 151 -0.34 -2.98 21.71
N ASP A 152 -1.62 -2.63 21.63
CA ASP A 152 -2.07 -1.31 21.15
C ASP A 152 -1.58 -0.13 22.04
N LYS A 153 -1.31 -0.36 23.33
CA LYS A 153 -0.80 0.70 24.23
C LYS A 153 0.71 0.86 24.19
N LYS A 154 1.45 -0.24 24.09
CA LYS A 154 2.91 -0.27 24.16
C LYS A 154 3.59 0.11 22.85
N PHE A 155 2.90 -0.03 21.73
CA PHE A 155 3.46 0.03 20.37
C PHE A 155 2.87 1.12 19.48
N GLN A 156 2.42 2.22 20.07
CA GLN A 156 1.98 3.37 19.29
C GLN A 156 3.18 4.18 18.79
N SER A 157 3.53 3.92 17.56
CA SER A 157 4.46 4.77 16.84
C SER A 157 3.79 6.12 16.52
N LYS A 158 4.48 7.22 16.81
CA LYS A 158 4.00 8.54 16.41
C LYS A 158 4.24 8.73 14.91
N PRO A 159 3.30 9.33 14.15
CA PRO A 159 3.47 9.59 12.73
C PRO A 159 4.75 10.34 12.40
N GLU A 160 5.18 11.23 13.28
CA GLU A 160 6.37 12.07 13.15
C GLU A 160 7.69 11.27 13.13
N ASN A 161 7.68 10.07 13.72
CA ASN A 161 8.85 9.20 13.81
C ASN A 161 8.90 8.14 12.69
N MET A 162 7.93 8.15 11.76
CA MET A 162 7.90 7.17 10.68
C MET A 162 8.86 7.55 9.57
N PHE A 163 9.59 6.56 9.09
CA PHE A 163 10.46 6.74 7.93
C PHE A 163 9.64 7.13 6.69
N SER A 164 10.11 8.16 6.00
CA SER A 164 9.64 8.58 4.69
C SER A 164 10.82 8.74 3.75
N THR A 165 10.73 8.11 2.57
CA THR A 165 11.75 8.19 1.53
C THR A 165 11.98 9.64 1.09
N GLU A 166 10.92 10.42 0.95
CA GLU A 166 10.99 11.82 0.56
C GLU A 166 11.76 12.65 1.61
N ASN A 167 11.45 12.49 2.89
CA ASN A 167 12.14 13.19 3.97
C ASN A 167 13.61 12.77 4.07
N TYR A 168 13.92 11.50 3.83
CA TYR A 168 15.30 11.00 3.83
C TYR A 168 16.11 11.63 2.69
N LEU A 169 15.57 11.66 1.48
CA LEU A 169 16.24 12.24 0.31
C LEU A 169 16.43 13.77 0.45
N ASN A 170 15.52 14.44 1.13
CA ASN A 170 15.59 15.89 1.41
C ASN A 170 16.50 16.24 2.60
N GLY A 171 17.16 15.26 3.22
CA GLY A 171 18.03 15.49 4.38
C GLY A 171 17.30 15.89 5.68
N ASN A 172 15.99 15.72 5.72
CA ASN A 172 15.16 16.05 6.89
C ASN A 172 15.06 14.89 7.90
N TYR A 173 15.77 13.79 7.64
CA TYR A 173 15.80 12.62 8.53
C TYR A 173 17.08 12.66 9.37
N THR A 174 16.94 12.91 10.67
CA THR A 174 18.04 12.76 11.65
C THR A 174 18.18 11.28 12.01
N ILE A 175 19.31 10.71 11.67
CA ILE A 175 19.72 9.33 12.02
C ILE A 175 19.97 9.23 13.53
#